data_0fa0113069fe46b4d8a1ff4455916405
#
_entry.id   0fa0113069fe46b4d8a1ff4455916405
#
_cell.length_a   1.000
_cell.length_b   1.000
_cell.length_c   1.000
_cell.angle_alpha   90.00
_cell.angle_beta   90.00
_cell.angle_gamma   90.00
#
_symmetry.space_group_name_H-M   'P 1'
#
loop_
_entity.id
_entity.type
_entity.pdbx_description
1 polymer ?
#
loop_
_entity_poly.entity_id
_entity_poly.type
_entity_poly.pdbx_seq_one_letter_code
_entity_poly.pdbx_strand_id
1 'polypeptide(L)'
;MVTLAVLITCHNRKDTTLSCLGRLFSIRKDIDVYCVDDNSTDGTADAIRKEFPQVNLIHGDGNLFWSRGMRTAWMEAAKNKDYDFYFWLNDDLMLYDDCFDEMLECSRVMDHKAVIAGLVQETTTKSVIYGGYDKSRHLIPANGELNEVFRLNGNFVLVSKYVFEKNGFLDPVYHHDLGDVAYGYETHKNGLHVSTSRKYIGCTDAALQSKNVRIRLNGVSVVKRFKKLYSPLGSNPFITFHFLSRYEGFIKAIIFFVYVHAINLLPDCIWSRISRS
;
A
#
# COMPACT_ATOMS: atom_id res chain seq x y z
N MET A 1 9.39 -8.52 25.82
CA MET A 1 8.40 -7.51 25.35
C MET A 1 8.43 -7.57 23.83
N VAL A 2 7.29 -7.67 23.18
CA VAL A 2 7.21 -7.70 21.70
C VAL A 2 7.63 -6.35 21.15
N THR A 3 8.48 -6.35 20.12
CA THR A 3 9.03 -5.13 19.51
C THR A 3 8.34 -4.85 18.19
N LEU A 4 7.84 -3.61 18.02
CA LEU A 4 7.03 -3.20 16.88
C LEU A 4 7.67 -2.01 16.16
N ALA A 5 7.81 -2.10 14.85
CA ALA A 5 8.13 -0.98 13.97
C ALA A 5 6.90 -0.58 13.15
N VAL A 6 6.56 0.70 13.12
CA VAL A 6 5.53 1.26 12.23
C VAL A 6 6.21 2.06 11.13
N LEU A 7 5.91 1.73 9.90
CA LEU A 7 6.52 2.26 8.69
C LEU A 7 5.52 3.16 7.97
N ILE A 8 5.90 4.40 7.73
CA ILE A 8 5.04 5.43 7.12
C ILE A 8 5.81 6.10 5.98
N THR A 9 5.12 6.52 4.95
CA THR A 9 5.66 7.42 3.92
C THR A 9 4.66 8.52 3.62
N CYS A 10 5.14 9.76 3.51
CA CYS A 10 4.32 10.94 3.23
C CYS A 10 4.98 11.84 2.17
N HIS A 11 4.19 12.69 1.52
CA HIS A 11 4.66 13.73 0.61
C HIS A 11 3.61 14.84 0.50
N ASN A 12 3.96 16.07 0.94
CA ASN A 12 3.08 17.25 0.92
C ASN A 12 1.70 17.01 1.56
N ARG A 13 1.69 16.44 2.78
CA ARG A 13 0.46 16.05 3.50
C ARG A 13 0.58 16.36 4.99
N LYS A 14 1.09 17.55 5.33
CA LYS A 14 1.42 17.96 6.70
C LYS A 14 0.32 17.61 7.71
N ASP A 15 -0.87 18.17 7.53
CA ASP A 15 -1.96 18.06 8.52
C ASP A 15 -2.45 16.61 8.64
N THR A 16 -2.53 15.88 7.53
CA THR A 16 -2.92 14.48 7.50
C THR A 16 -1.90 13.60 8.23
N THR A 17 -0.61 13.78 7.94
CA THR A 17 0.47 13.02 8.58
C THR A 17 0.56 13.30 10.08
N LEU A 18 0.45 14.57 10.51
CA LEU A 18 0.44 14.91 11.94
C LEU A 18 -0.77 14.33 12.68
N SER A 19 -1.94 14.37 12.07
CA SER A 19 -3.17 13.76 12.61
C SER A 19 -2.99 12.25 12.79
N CYS A 20 -2.44 11.56 11.78
CA CYS A 20 -2.16 10.13 11.84
C CYS A 20 -1.15 9.79 12.96
N LEU A 21 -0.04 10.52 13.06
CA LEU A 21 0.95 10.33 14.12
C LEU A 21 0.37 10.60 15.50
N GLY A 22 -0.43 11.67 15.67
CA GLY A 22 -1.13 11.96 16.92
C GLY A 22 -2.07 10.82 17.32
N ARG A 23 -2.86 10.31 16.38
CA ARG A 23 -3.73 9.17 16.61
C ARG A 23 -2.94 7.91 16.95
N LEU A 24 -1.88 7.61 16.22
CA LEU A 24 -1.01 6.45 16.42
C LEU A 24 -0.44 6.42 17.86
N PHE A 25 0.17 7.52 18.33
CA PHE A 25 0.75 7.61 19.67
C PHE A 25 -0.29 7.72 20.78
N SER A 26 -1.54 8.11 20.49
CA SER A 26 -2.64 8.04 21.45
C SER A 26 -3.08 6.61 21.75
N ILE A 27 -2.97 5.72 20.75
CA ILE A 27 -3.34 4.30 20.85
C ILE A 27 -2.18 3.49 21.47
N ARG A 28 -0.95 3.71 20.99
CA ARG A 28 0.17 2.88 21.38
C ARG A 28 1.47 3.69 21.45
N LYS A 29 2.17 3.60 22.61
CA LYS A 29 3.42 4.34 22.87
C LYS A 29 4.68 3.47 22.79
N ASP A 30 4.54 2.16 22.93
CA ASP A 30 5.64 1.17 22.92
C ASP A 30 5.95 0.68 21.51
N ILE A 31 6.10 1.63 20.58
CA ILE A 31 6.38 1.41 19.15
C ILE A 31 7.51 2.31 18.68
N ASP A 32 8.31 1.83 17.75
CA ASP A 32 9.27 2.64 17.02
C ASP A 32 8.66 3.04 15.67
N VAL A 33 8.58 4.34 15.36
CA VAL A 33 7.99 4.85 14.11
C VAL A 33 9.09 5.31 13.17
N TYR A 34 9.07 4.83 11.93
CA TYR A 34 9.95 5.23 10.84
C TYR A 34 9.11 5.89 9.76
N CYS A 35 9.28 7.20 9.58
CA CYS A 35 8.52 8.00 8.62
C CYS A 35 9.44 8.53 7.53
N VAL A 36 9.18 8.15 6.29
CA VAL A 36 9.86 8.75 5.13
C VAL A 36 9.04 9.96 4.67
N ASP A 37 9.63 11.15 4.78
CA ASP A 37 9.16 12.35 4.11
C ASP A 37 9.81 12.43 2.73
N ASP A 38 9.06 12.11 1.68
CA ASP A 38 9.56 12.06 0.30
C ASP A 38 9.69 13.46 -0.30
N ASN A 39 10.57 14.30 0.33
CA ASN A 39 10.91 15.65 -0.08
C ASN A 39 9.70 16.61 -0.11
N SER A 40 8.94 16.66 0.97
CA SER A 40 7.83 17.63 1.11
C SER A 40 8.31 19.06 1.15
N THR A 41 7.51 19.97 0.58
CA THR A 41 7.76 21.41 0.51
C THR A 41 6.76 22.24 1.34
N ASP A 42 5.79 21.59 1.98
CA ASP A 42 4.71 22.21 2.77
C ASP A 42 5.05 22.36 4.26
N GLY A 43 6.28 22.02 4.67
CA GLY A 43 6.73 22.05 6.06
C GLY A 43 6.39 20.79 6.86
N THR A 44 6.01 19.69 6.19
CA THR A 44 5.70 18.39 6.85
C THR A 44 6.87 17.94 7.72
N ALA A 45 8.08 17.88 7.19
CA ALA A 45 9.26 17.39 7.92
C ALA A 45 9.55 18.19 9.20
N ASP A 46 9.48 19.52 9.13
CA ASP A 46 9.76 20.37 10.28
C ASP A 46 8.68 20.25 11.36
N ALA A 47 7.42 20.09 10.93
CA ALA A 47 6.31 19.87 11.85
C ALA A 47 6.45 18.51 12.57
N ILE A 48 6.80 17.43 11.86
CA ILE A 48 7.06 16.11 12.47
C ILE A 48 8.19 16.22 13.52
N ARG A 49 9.33 16.82 13.18
CA ARG A 49 10.44 16.99 14.13
C ARG A 49 10.05 17.75 15.39
N LYS A 50 9.20 18.77 15.25
CA LYS A 50 8.76 19.62 16.34
C LYS A 50 7.76 18.92 17.25
N GLU A 51 6.76 18.25 16.68
CA GLU A 51 5.62 17.71 17.43
C GLU A 51 5.81 16.25 17.82
N PHE A 52 6.59 15.50 17.05
CA PHE A 52 6.87 14.06 17.27
C PHE A 52 8.37 13.75 17.19
N PRO A 53 9.21 14.33 18.10
CA PRO A 53 10.67 14.16 18.07
C PRO A 53 11.12 12.70 18.24
N GLN A 54 10.25 11.80 18.71
CA GLN A 54 10.50 10.36 18.83
C GLN A 54 10.36 9.59 17.50
N VAL A 55 9.86 10.22 16.44
CA VAL A 55 9.76 9.61 15.11
C VAL A 55 11.11 9.59 14.44
N ASN A 56 11.54 8.43 13.95
CA ASN A 56 12.71 8.29 13.09
C ASN A 56 12.36 8.84 11.69
N LEU A 57 12.61 10.13 11.48
CA LEU A 57 12.29 10.82 10.25
C LEU A 57 13.41 10.63 9.22
N ILE A 58 13.06 10.11 8.05
CA ILE A 58 13.97 9.83 6.93
C ILE A 58 13.60 10.75 5.77
N HIS A 59 14.60 11.36 5.14
CA HIS A 59 14.39 12.23 3.98
C HIS A 59 14.51 11.44 2.68
N GLY A 60 13.45 11.49 1.87
CA GLY A 60 13.43 11.01 0.50
C GLY A 60 13.91 12.07 -0.50
N ASP A 61 14.04 11.67 -1.77
CA ASP A 61 14.49 12.51 -2.89
C ASP A 61 13.32 13.12 -3.71
N GLY A 62 12.07 12.85 -3.33
CA GLY A 62 10.85 13.25 -4.03
C GLY A 62 10.43 12.29 -5.15
N ASN A 63 11.11 11.14 -5.29
CA ASN A 63 10.86 10.14 -6.32
C ASN A 63 10.65 8.73 -5.76
N LEU A 64 10.51 8.59 -4.45
CA LEU A 64 10.27 7.30 -3.80
C LEU A 64 8.84 6.83 -4.00
N PHE A 65 7.87 7.73 -3.90
CA PHE A 65 6.45 7.39 -3.87
C PHE A 65 6.12 6.38 -2.77
N TRP A 66 4.95 5.73 -2.82
CA TRP A 66 4.52 4.86 -1.73
C TRP A 66 5.41 3.63 -1.53
N SER A 67 5.60 2.82 -2.57
CA SER A 67 6.23 1.51 -2.40
C SER A 67 7.73 1.60 -2.07
N ARG A 68 8.46 2.50 -2.73
CA ARG A 68 9.88 2.73 -2.42
C ARG A 68 10.06 3.49 -1.11
N GLY A 69 9.17 4.44 -0.79
CA GLY A 69 9.17 5.12 0.50
C GLY A 69 8.97 4.14 1.66
N MET A 70 7.96 3.28 1.55
CA MET A 70 7.69 2.21 2.52
C MET A 70 8.87 1.24 2.65
N ARG A 71 9.47 0.83 1.51
CA ARG A 71 10.70 0.04 1.51
C ARG A 71 11.84 0.74 2.23
N THR A 72 12.05 2.03 2.01
CA THR A 72 13.12 2.83 2.64
C THR A 72 12.91 2.91 4.15
N ALA A 73 11.69 3.17 4.62
CA ALA A 73 11.35 3.13 6.04
C ALA A 73 11.65 1.75 6.64
N TRP A 74 11.29 0.69 5.94
CA TRP A 74 11.52 -0.69 6.39
C TRP A 74 13.01 -1.04 6.47
N MET A 75 13.79 -0.67 5.47
CA MET A 75 15.24 -0.90 5.47
C MET A 75 15.93 -0.20 6.64
N GLU A 76 15.54 1.04 6.94
CA GLU A 76 16.10 1.78 8.09
C GLU A 76 15.66 1.16 9.43
N ALA A 77 14.41 0.74 9.56
CA ALA A 77 13.93 0.03 10.74
C ALA A 77 14.72 -1.26 10.99
N ALA A 78 14.84 -2.11 9.96
CA ALA A 78 15.54 -3.40 10.06
C ALA A 78 17.06 -3.26 10.29
N LYS A 79 17.65 -2.14 9.88
CA LYS A 79 19.07 -1.82 10.16
C LYS A 79 19.28 -1.42 11.63
N ASN A 80 18.30 -0.71 12.20
CA ASN A 80 18.43 -0.14 13.55
C ASN A 80 18.16 -1.15 14.65
N LYS A 81 17.21 -2.07 14.43
CA LYS A 81 16.79 -3.04 15.44
C LYS A 81 16.12 -4.26 14.80
N ASP A 82 16.24 -5.39 15.45
CA ASP A 82 15.56 -6.63 15.12
C ASP A 82 14.13 -6.60 15.73
N TYR A 83 13.12 -6.32 14.90
CA TYR A 83 11.74 -6.22 15.32
C TYR A 83 11.01 -7.55 15.15
N ASP A 84 10.10 -7.85 16.10
CA ASP A 84 9.21 -9.01 16.00
C ASP A 84 8.14 -8.80 14.92
N PHE A 85 7.70 -7.53 14.74
CA PHE A 85 6.68 -7.18 13.75
C PHE A 85 6.94 -5.82 13.11
N TYR A 86 6.60 -5.73 11.82
CA TYR A 86 6.58 -4.52 11.02
C TYR A 86 5.15 -4.20 10.61
N PHE A 87 4.71 -2.97 10.81
CA PHE A 87 3.42 -2.47 10.35
C PHE A 87 3.63 -1.44 9.25
N TRP A 88 3.03 -1.65 8.08
CA TRP A 88 2.88 -0.59 7.10
C TRP A 88 1.66 0.23 7.48
N LEU A 89 1.74 1.55 7.44
CA LEU A 89 0.66 2.45 7.78
C LEU A 89 0.62 3.60 6.77
N ASN A 90 -0.53 3.78 6.11
CA ASN A 90 -0.80 4.99 5.36
C ASN A 90 -1.18 6.12 6.32
N ASP A 91 -0.69 7.33 6.01
CA ASP A 91 -0.86 8.52 6.84
C ASP A 91 -2.28 9.14 6.80
N ASP A 92 -3.22 8.53 6.05
CA ASP A 92 -4.62 8.97 5.93
C ASP A 92 -5.62 8.04 6.63
N LEU A 93 -5.16 7.15 7.50
CA LEU A 93 -6.02 6.28 8.26
C LEU A 93 -6.35 6.84 9.64
N MET A 94 -7.62 6.82 9.98
CA MET A 94 -8.12 6.96 11.36
C MET A 94 -8.20 5.56 11.98
N LEU A 95 -7.17 5.19 12.75
CA LEU A 95 -7.07 3.89 13.40
C LEU A 95 -8.07 3.76 14.56
N TYR A 96 -8.63 2.56 14.77
CA TYR A 96 -9.41 2.23 15.97
C TYR A 96 -8.50 1.86 17.15
N ASP A 97 -9.01 1.99 18.38
CA ASP A 97 -8.20 1.82 19.58
C ASP A 97 -7.56 0.44 19.71
N ASP A 98 -8.24 -0.58 19.22
CA ASP A 98 -7.84 -1.99 19.32
C ASP A 98 -7.16 -2.54 18.04
N CYS A 99 -6.77 -1.67 17.10
CA CYS A 99 -6.24 -2.10 15.81
C CYS A 99 -4.97 -2.94 15.93
N PHE A 100 -4.03 -2.58 16.82
CA PHE A 100 -2.81 -3.36 17.04
C PHE A 100 -3.09 -4.72 17.66
N ASP A 101 -3.96 -4.75 18.68
CA ASP A 101 -4.30 -5.99 19.37
C ASP A 101 -5.01 -6.98 18.44
N GLU A 102 -5.93 -6.48 17.60
CA GLU A 102 -6.56 -7.30 16.56
C GLU A 102 -5.54 -7.87 15.57
N MET A 103 -4.64 -7.03 15.04
CA MET A 103 -3.66 -7.47 14.06
C MET A 103 -2.66 -8.48 14.62
N LEU A 104 -2.19 -8.26 15.87
CA LEU A 104 -1.30 -9.17 16.56
C LEU A 104 -1.97 -10.49 16.88
N GLU A 105 -3.24 -10.46 17.30
CA GLU A 105 -4.01 -11.69 17.57
C GLU A 105 -4.28 -12.47 16.28
N CYS A 106 -4.61 -11.81 15.17
CA CYS A 106 -4.71 -12.45 13.86
C CYS A 106 -3.41 -13.16 13.46
N SER A 107 -2.27 -12.47 13.66
CA SER A 107 -0.96 -13.06 13.39
C SER A 107 -0.65 -14.26 14.30
N ARG A 108 -1.03 -14.18 15.58
CA ARG A 108 -0.86 -15.27 16.54
C ARG A 108 -1.66 -16.52 16.14
N VAL A 109 -2.91 -16.35 15.73
CA VAL A 109 -3.78 -17.44 15.25
C VAL A 109 -3.19 -18.12 14.02
N MET A 110 -2.43 -17.38 13.22
CA MET A 110 -1.73 -17.89 12.01
C MET A 110 -0.28 -18.32 12.31
N ASP A 111 0.07 -18.62 13.58
CA ASP A 111 1.44 -18.99 14.02
C ASP A 111 2.52 -18.00 13.53
N HIS A 112 2.16 -16.73 13.34
CA HIS A 112 3.03 -15.69 12.79
C HIS A 112 3.57 -16.00 11.37
N LYS A 113 2.92 -16.89 10.62
CA LYS A 113 3.31 -17.32 9.27
C LYS A 113 2.44 -16.71 8.17
N ALA A 114 1.77 -15.61 8.49
CA ALA A 114 0.94 -14.89 7.55
C ALA A 114 1.24 -13.39 7.54
N VAL A 115 1.04 -12.77 6.39
CA VAL A 115 0.83 -11.33 6.27
C VAL A 115 -0.62 -11.04 6.64
N ILE A 116 -0.87 -10.09 7.53
CA ILE A 116 -2.24 -9.69 7.90
C ILE A 116 -2.55 -8.34 7.27
N ALA A 117 -3.54 -8.33 6.37
CA ALA A 117 -4.06 -7.11 5.75
C ALA A 117 -5.23 -6.56 6.59
N GLY A 118 -5.05 -5.42 7.19
CA GLY A 118 -6.08 -4.75 7.99
C GLY A 118 -7.23 -4.27 7.11
N LEU A 119 -8.45 -4.65 7.49
CA LEU A 119 -9.68 -4.21 6.83
C LEU A 119 -10.01 -2.77 7.23
N VAL A 120 -10.19 -1.90 6.24
CA VAL A 120 -10.52 -0.48 6.44
C VAL A 120 -11.87 -0.18 5.80
N GLN A 121 -12.71 0.56 6.52
CA GLN A 121 -14.00 1.01 5.99
C GLN A 121 -13.99 2.50 5.61
N GLU A 122 -14.88 2.88 4.74
CA GLU A 122 -15.15 4.27 4.40
C GLU A 122 -15.88 4.94 5.59
N THR A 123 -15.50 6.18 5.93
CA THR A 123 -15.97 6.86 7.14
C THR A 123 -17.47 7.05 7.16
N THR A 124 -18.10 7.39 6.03
CA THR A 124 -19.53 7.72 5.93
C THR A 124 -20.40 6.50 5.65
N THR A 125 -20.07 5.75 4.59
CA THR A 125 -20.87 4.61 4.11
C THR A 125 -20.66 3.33 4.91
N LYS A 126 -19.59 3.27 5.70
CA LYS A 126 -19.15 2.07 6.44
C LYS A 126 -18.88 0.84 5.55
N SER A 127 -18.82 1.02 4.24
CA SER A 127 -18.45 -0.04 3.32
C SER A 127 -16.95 -0.29 3.38
N VAL A 128 -16.52 -1.54 3.13
CA VAL A 128 -15.10 -1.88 3.01
C VAL A 128 -14.49 -1.18 1.81
N ILE A 129 -13.32 -0.56 1.98
CA ILE A 129 -12.59 0.10 0.88
C ILE A 129 -11.17 -0.38 0.72
N TYR A 130 -10.53 -0.89 1.78
CA TYR A 130 -9.19 -1.47 1.73
C TYR A 130 -9.11 -2.74 2.58
N GLY A 131 -8.15 -3.58 2.26
CA GLY A 131 -7.89 -4.85 2.95
C GLY A 131 -7.37 -5.89 1.98
N GLY A 132 -8.11 -6.97 1.78
CA GLY A 132 -7.74 -8.08 0.93
C GLY A 132 -8.79 -8.45 -0.10
N TYR A 133 -8.34 -9.03 -1.21
CA TYR A 133 -9.20 -9.46 -2.31
C TYR A 133 -9.14 -10.97 -2.47
N ASP A 134 -10.28 -11.61 -2.70
CA ASP A 134 -10.39 -13.01 -3.06
C ASP A 134 -9.79 -13.33 -4.45
N LYS A 135 -9.80 -14.60 -4.85
CA LYS A 135 -9.35 -15.06 -6.18
C LYS A 135 -10.10 -14.38 -7.33
N SER A 136 -11.37 -14.04 -7.11
CA SER A 136 -12.25 -13.36 -8.07
C SER A 136 -12.06 -11.83 -8.08
N ARG A 137 -11.15 -11.32 -7.25
CA ARG A 137 -10.84 -9.89 -7.08
C ARG A 137 -11.98 -9.09 -6.44
N HIS A 138 -12.82 -9.72 -5.63
CA HIS A 138 -13.77 -9.04 -4.78
C HIS A 138 -13.08 -8.68 -3.46
N LEU A 139 -13.28 -7.44 -3.01
CA LEU A 139 -12.81 -6.97 -1.72
C LEU A 139 -13.64 -7.63 -0.61
N ILE A 140 -12.98 -8.22 0.37
CA ILE A 140 -13.63 -8.98 1.44
C ILE A 140 -14.00 -8.02 2.58
N PRO A 141 -15.29 -7.95 2.99
CA PRO A 141 -15.69 -7.19 4.17
C PRO A 141 -15.35 -7.93 5.46
N ALA A 142 -15.33 -7.20 6.58
CA ALA A 142 -15.20 -7.79 7.91
C ALA A 142 -16.40 -8.71 8.21
N ASN A 143 -16.11 -9.94 8.63
CA ASN A 143 -17.12 -10.96 8.93
C ASN A 143 -16.83 -11.75 10.23
N GLY A 144 -15.84 -11.31 11.02
CA GLY A 144 -15.42 -11.99 12.23
C GLY A 144 -14.41 -13.11 12.04
N GLU A 145 -14.07 -13.44 10.79
CA GLU A 145 -13.18 -14.54 10.43
C GLU A 145 -11.89 -14.05 9.76
N LEU A 146 -10.83 -14.86 9.85
CA LEU A 146 -9.63 -14.72 9.04
C LEU A 146 -9.92 -15.25 7.64
N ASN A 147 -9.86 -14.35 6.64
CA ASN A 147 -10.11 -14.74 5.26
C ASN A 147 -8.80 -14.77 4.48
N GLU A 148 -8.47 -15.89 3.87
CA GLU A 148 -7.33 -15.97 2.97
C GLU A 148 -7.56 -15.11 1.73
N VAL A 149 -6.56 -14.31 1.38
CA VAL A 149 -6.64 -13.36 0.25
C VAL A 149 -5.42 -13.49 -0.66
N PHE A 150 -5.60 -13.16 -1.93
CA PHE A 150 -4.57 -13.27 -2.97
C PHE A 150 -3.92 -11.94 -3.30
N ARG A 151 -4.60 -10.85 -3.01
CA ARG A 151 -4.12 -9.48 -3.17
C ARG A 151 -4.46 -8.70 -1.92
N LEU A 152 -3.57 -7.83 -1.53
CA LEU A 152 -3.79 -6.94 -0.39
C LEU A 152 -3.58 -5.48 -0.79
N ASN A 153 -4.14 -4.58 0.01
CA ASN A 153 -3.81 -3.15 -0.01
C ASN A 153 -2.88 -2.83 1.15
N GLY A 154 -1.86 -2.05 0.88
CA GLY A 154 -0.81 -1.68 1.81
C GLY A 154 -1.17 -0.61 2.84
N ASN A 155 -2.47 -0.38 3.13
CA ASN A 155 -2.92 0.72 3.99
C ASN A 155 -2.61 0.52 5.47
N PHE A 156 -2.89 -0.66 6.02
CA PHE A 156 -2.45 -1.12 7.33
C PHE A 156 -2.16 -2.61 7.27
N VAL A 157 -0.89 -2.97 7.28
CA VAL A 157 -0.46 -4.37 7.06
C VAL A 157 0.53 -4.75 8.15
N LEU A 158 0.33 -5.93 8.74
CA LEU A 158 1.29 -6.53 9.66
C LEU A 158 2.10 -7.59 8.95
N VAL A 159 3.42 -7.50 9.07
CA VAL A 159 4.39 -8.50 8.64
C VAL A 159 5.20 -8.94 9.85
N SER A 160 5.14 -10.22 10.19
CA SER A 160 5.97 -10.78 11.27
C SER A 160 7.43 -10.89 10.83
N LYS A 161 8.36 -10.97 11.79
CA LYS A 161 9.77 -11.26 11.54
C LYS A 161 9.93 -12.52 10.68
N TYR A 162 9.21 -13.60 11.02
CA TYR A 162 9.25 -14.85 10.27
C TYR A 162 8.91 -14.68 8.78
N VAL A 163 7.86 -13.93 8.48
CA VAL A 163 7.47 -13.62 7.08
C VAL A 163 8.50 -12.74 6.42
N PHE A 164 9.01 -11.72 7.12
CA PHE A 164 10.04 -10.83 6.60
C PHE A 164 11.34 -11.58 6.25
N GLU A 165 11.79 -12.50 7.08
CA GLU A 165 12.98 -13.32 6.81
C GLU A 165 12.84 -14.21 5.58
N LYS A 166 11.61 -14.59 5.21
CA LYS A 166 11.30 -15.39 4.02
C LYS A 166 11.13 -14.56 2.74
N ASN A 167 10.44 -13.42 2.87
CA ASN A 167 10.05 -12.59 1.73
C ASN A 167 11.03 -11.45 1.44
N GLY A 168 11.74 -10.97 2.47
CA GLY A 168 12.55 -9.75 2.39
C GLY A 168 11.67 -8.49 2.34
N PHE A 169 12.25 -7.43 1.80
CA PHE A 169 11.60 -6.13 1.63
C PHE A 169 10.69 -6.08 0.41
N LEU A 170 9.86 -5.03 0.32
CA LEU A 170 9.16 -4.69 -0.92
C LEU A 170 10.13 -4.60 -2.11
N ASP A 171 9.71 -5.10 -3.28
CA ASP A 171 10.56 -5.10 -4.49
C ASP A 171 10.74 -3.65 -5.01
N PRO A 172 11.98 -3.16 -5.17
CA PRO A 172 12.28 -1.78 -5.58
C PRO A 172 11.86 -1.43 -7.01
N VAL A 173 11.45 -2.41 -7.82
CA VAL A 173 10.89 -2.19 -9.16
C VAL A 173 9.61 -1.36 -9.07
N TYR A 174 8.80 -1.57 -8.03
CA TYR A 174 7.53 -0.88 -7.83
C TYR A 174 7.76 0.49 -7.18
N HIS A 175 7.30 1.56 -7.85
CA HIS A 175 7.39 2.91 -7.30
C HIS A 175 6.22 3.25 -6.38
N HIS A 176 5.00 3.14 -6.89
CA HIS A 176 3.77 3.51 -6.19
C HIS A 176 2.82 2.33 -6.09
N ASP A 177 2.32 1.85 -7.22
CA ASP A 177 1.35 0.74 -7.29
C ASP A 177 2.05 -0.63 -7.35
N LEU A 178 1.28 -1.68 -7.06
CA LEU A 178 1.64 -3.09 -7.20
C LEU A 178 2.70 -3.62 -6.21
N GLY A 179 3.35 -2.79 -5.44
CA GLY A 179 4.36 -3.28 -4.47
C GLY A 179 3.74 -4.15 -3.38
N ASP A 180 2.62 -3.70 -2.82
CA ASP A 180 1.82 -4.43 -1.84
C ASP A 180 1.21 -5.71 -2.42
N VAL A 181 0.63 -5.60 -3.62
CA VAL A 181 0.06 -6.76 -4.32
C VAL A 181 1.15 -7.80 -4.63
N ALA A 182 2.31 -7.36 -5.14
CA ALA A 182 3.44 -8.24 -5.44
C ALA A 182 3.97 -8.95 -4.18
N TYR A 183 3.99 -8.24 -3.05
CA TYR A 183 4.39 -8.82 -1.76
C TYR A 183 3.44 -9.94 -1.34
N GLY A 184 2.14 -9.77 -1.52
CA GLY A 184 1.15 -10.82 -1.27
C GLY A 184 1.38 -12.06 -2.15
N TYR A 185 1.62 -11.88 -3.45
CA TYR A 185 1.95 -12.98 -4.36
C TYR A 185 3.25 -13.69 -3.98
N GLU A 186 4.30 -12.96 -3.60
CA GLU A 186 5.57 -13.55 -3.15
C GLU A 186 5.39 -14.32 -1.84
N THR A 187 4.54 -13.83 -0.93
CA THR A 187 4.17 -14.53 0.31
C THR A 187 3.58 -15.92 0.00
N HIS A 188 2.62 -16.00 -0.90
CA HIS A 188 2.04 -17.30 -1.32
C HIS A 188 3.07 -18.20 -2.01
N LYS A 189 3.92 -17.63 -2.86
CA LYS A 189 4.96 -18.38 -3.57
C LYS A 189 5.99 -19.00 -2.62
N ASN A 190 6.23 -18.35 -1.49
CA ASN A 190 7.10 -18.86 -0.41
C ASN A 190 6.39 -19.83 0.55
N GLY A 191 5.16 -20.26 0.21
CA GLY A 191 4.39 -21.22 1.00
C GLY A 191 3.80 -20.62 2.29
N LEU A 192 3.66 -19.29 2.34
CA LEU A 192 3.07 -18.56 3.45
C LEU A 192 1.65 -18.06 3.10
N HIS A 193 0.94 -17.54 4.08
CA HIS A 193 -0.43 -17.09 3.93
C HIS A 193 -0.53 -15.56 3.91
N VAL A 194 -1.56 -15.06 3.24
CA VAL A 194 -2.02 -13.68 3.37
C VAL A 194 -3.47 -13.74 3.84
N SER A 195 -3.77 -13.08 4.95
CA SER A 195 -5.12 -13.08 5.54
C SER A 195 -5.60 -11.66 5.85
N THR A 196 -6.92 -11.47 5.93
CA THR A 196 -7.48 -10.22 6.45
C THR A 196 -7.48 -10.22 7.98
N SER A 197 -7.63 -9.03 8.59
CA SER A 197 -8.15 -8.94 9.95
C SER A 197 -9.59 -9.44 10.02
N ARG A 198 -10.09 -9.83 11.21
CA ARG A 198 -11.45 -10.31 11.42
C ARG A 198 -12.48 -9.17 11.45
N LYS A 199 -12.03 -7.98 11.86
CA LYS A 199 -12.85 -6.76 11.98
C LYS A 199 -12.14 -5.57 11.33
N TYR A 200 -12.87 -4.47 11.16
CA TYR A 200 -12.26 -3.22 10.69
C TYR A 200 -11.31 -2.66 11.74
N ILE A 201 -10.13 -2.23 11.28
CA ILE A 201 -9.06 -1.69 12.14
C ILE A 201 -9.01 -0.14 12.09
N GLY A 202 -9.81 0.47 11.25
CA GLY A 202 -9.86 1.91 11.06
C GLY A 202 -10.77 2.31 9.93
N CYS A 203 -10.83 3.61 9.68
CA CYS A 203 -11.58 4.20 8.57
C CYS A 203 -10.78 5.30 7.87
N THR A 204 -11.21 5.66 6.67
CA THR A 204 -10.67 6.79 5.91
C THR A 204 -11.71 7.34 4.95
N ASP A 205 -11.58 8.62 4.60
CA ASP A 205 -12.40 9.30 3.59
C ASP A 205 -11.80 9.20 2.18
N ALA A 206 -10.80 8.36 1.99
CA ALA A 206 -10.08 8.28 0.73
C ALA A 206 -11.01 7.96 -0.44
N ALA A 207 -11.17 8.91 -1.34
CA ALA A 207 -11.87 8.71 -2.59
C ALA A 207 -11.11 7.70 -3.46
N LEU A 208 -11.76 6.58 -3.79
CA LEU A 208 -11.23 5.57 -4.71
C LEU A 208 -11.01 6.22 -6.09
N GLN A 209 -9.77 6.49 -6.46
CA GLN A 209 -9.48 6.96 -7.82
C GLN A 209 -9.84 5.87 -8.82
N SER A 210 -10.65 6.21 -9.82
CA SER A 210 -10.99 5.29 -10.89
C SER A 210 -9.73 4.74 -11.57
N LYS A 211 -9.58 3.41 -11.64
CA LYS A 211 -8.48 2.74 -12.35
C LYS A 211 -8.33 3.23 -13.80
N ASN A 212 -9.42 3.64 -14.43
CA ASN A 212 -9.43 4.12 -15.80
C ASN A 212 -8.59 5.39 -15.99
N VAL A 213 -8.55 6.29 -15.00
CA VAL A 213 -7.74 7.52 -15.06
C VAL A 213 -6.22 7.21 -15.04
N ARG A 214 -5.82 6.10 -14.44
CA ARG A 214 -4.40 5.67 -14.41
C ARG A 214 -3.94 5.06 -15.73
N ILE A 215 -4.84 4.39 -16.46
CA ILE A 215 -4.53 3.71 -17.71
C ILE A 215 -4.58 4.69 -18.88
N ARG A 216 -5.57 5.61 -18.91
CA ARG A 216 -5.78 6.56 -20.00
C ARG A 216 -6.44 7.85 -19.51
N LEU A 217 -5.92 8.98 -19.94
CA LEU A 217 -6.54 10.30 -19.80
C LEU A 217 -7.38 10.62 -21.03
N ASN A 218 -8.55 11.19 -20.83
CA ASN A 218 -9.40 11.72 -21.88
C ASN A 218 -9.23 13.24 -22.02
N GLY A 219 -9.53 13.79 -23.20
CA GLY A 219 -9.48 15.24 -23.44
C GLY A 219 -8.08 15.84 -23.52
N VAL A 220 -7.03 15.02 -23.64
CA VAL A 220 -5.64 15.48 -23.70
C VAL A 220 -4.91 14.90 -24.92
N SER A 221 -3.79 15.53 -25.31
CA SER A 221 -2.95 15.04 -26.41
C SER A 221 -2.35 13.66 -26.13
N VAL A 222 -2.03 12.91 -27.19
CA VAL A 222 -1.37 11.59 -27.11
C VAL A 222 -0.09 11.67 -26.26
N VAL A 223 0.72 12.72 -26.45
CA VAL A 223 1.96 12.92 -25.68
C VAL A 223 1.67 13.02 -24.17
N LYS A 224 0.65 13.79 -23.76
CA LYS A 224 0.26 13.91 -22.35
C LYS A 224 -0.28 12.58 -21.78
N ARG A 225 -1.00 11.78 -22.60
CA ARG A 225 -1.44 10.44 -22.21
C ARG A 225 -0.27 9.53 -21.91
N PHE A 226 0.71 9.45 -22.81
CA PHE A 226 1.90 8.62 -22.59
C PHE A 226 2.75 9.13 -21.42
N LYS A 227 2.93 10.45 -21.27
CA LYS A 227 3.62 11.01 -20.10
C LYS A 227 2.95 10.58 -18.78
N LYS A 228 1.61 10.60 -18.70
CA LYS A 228 0.88 10.12 -17.53
C LYS A 228 1.00 8.61 -17.36
N LEU A 229 0.82 7.84 -18.44
CA LEU A 229 0.87 6.38 -18.40
C LEU A 229 2.21 5.87 -17.85
N TYR A 230 3.32 6.45 -18.28
CA TYR A 230 4.66 6.08 -17.84
C TYR A 230 5.11 6.73 -16.53
N SER A 231 4.30 7.63 -15.96
CA SER A 231 4.62 8.21 -14.66
C SER A 231 4.45 7.19 -13.52
N PRO A 232 5.09 7.40 -12.36
CA PRO A 232 4.90 6.54 -11.19
C PRO A 232 3.44 6.44 -10.71
N LEU A 233 2.65 7.50 -10.94
CA LEU A 233 1.21 7.55 -10.62
C LEU A 233 0.30 7.11 -11.79
N GLY A 234 0.88 6.60 -12.87
CA GLY A 234 0.20 5.95 -13.98
C GLY A 234 0.31 4.43 -13.88
N SER A 235 -0.40 3.72 -14.76
CA SER A 235 -0.21 2.26 -14.90
C SER A 235 0.98 1.98 -15.82
N ASN A 236 2.19 2.25 -15.33
CA ASN A 236 3.42 2.13 -16.12
C ASN A 236 3.51 0.76 -16.80
N PRO A 237 3.56 0.71 -18.16
CA PRO A 237 3.48 -0.54 -18.91
C PRO A 237 4.61 -1.51 -18.60
N PHE A 238 5.82 -1.03 -18.33
CA PHE A 238 6.96 -1.90 -18.00
C PHE A 238 6.82 -2.50 -16.61
N ILE A 239 6.40 -1.71 -15.62
CA ILE A 239 6.16 -2.18 -14.25
C ILE A 239 5.01 -3.19 -14.23
N THR A 240 3.92 -2.88 -14.93
CA THR A 240 2.77 -3.79 -15.02
C THR A 240 3.13 -5.06 -15.80
N PHE A 241 3.93 -4.94 -16.87
CA PHE A 241 4.45 -6.10 -17.60
C PHE A 241 5.30 -7.00 -16.70
N HIS A 242 6.23 -6.40 -15.93
CA HIS A 242 7.03 -7.14 -14.95
C HIS A 242 6.17 -7.90 -13.95
N PHE A 243 5.16 -7.23 -13.37
CA PHE A 243 4.22 -7.87 -12.45
C PHE A 243 3.45 -9.02 -13.10
N LEU A 244 2.81 -8.76 -14.25
CA LEU A 244 1.98 -9.76 -14.92
C LEU A 244 2.80 -10.97 -15.39
N SER A 245 3.98 -10.74 -15.95
CA SER A 245 4.85 -11.84 -16.42
C SER A 245 5.32 -12.75 -15.27
N ARG A 246 5.54 -12.16 -14.09
CA ARG A 246 6.04 -12.89 -12.92
C ARG A 246 4.94 -13.68 -12.18
N TYR A 247 3.71 -13.13 -12.12
CA TYR A 247 2.67 -13.65 -11.24
C TYR A 247 1.39 -14.10 -11.95
N GLU A 248 1.09 -13.59 -13.13
CA GLU A 248 -0.18 -13.87 -13.81
C GLU A 248 -0.03 -14.48 -15.21
N GLY A 249 1.18 -14.58 -15.72
CA GLY A 249 1.51 -15.21 -16.99
C GLY A 249 2.00 -14.26 -18.08
N PHE A 250 3.00 -14.72 -18.85
CA PHE A 250 3.70 -13.93 -19.86
C PHE A 250 2.80 -13.45 -21.00
N ILE A 251 1.88 -14.30 -21.47
CA ILE A 251 0.92 -13.95 -22.54
C ILE A 251 0.03 -12.79 -22.10
N LYS A 252 -0.44 -12.82 -20.85
CA LYS A 252 -1.26 -11.75 -20.27
C LYS A 252 -0.49 -10.43 -20.18
N ALA A 253 0.81 -10.51 -19.85
CA ALA A 253 1.68 -9.33 -19.83
C ALA A 253 1.80 -8.69 -21.24
N ILE A 254 1.99 -9.49 -22.30
CA ILE A 254 2.03 -9.01 -23.68
C ILE A 254 0.70 -8.37 -24.06
N ILE A 255 -0.43 -9.05 -23.82
CA ILE A 255 -1.76 -8.55 -24.15
C ILE A 255 -2.00 -7.19 -23.48
N PHE A 256 -1.70 -7.07 -22.18
CA PHE A 256 -1.83 -5.81 -21.46
C PHE A 256 -0.95 -4.72 -22.06
N PHE A 257 0.32 -5.03 -22.35
CA PHE A 257 1.27 -4.07 -22.90
C PHE A 257 0.78 -3.52 -24.24
N VAL A 258 0.38 -4.38 -25.15
CA VAL A 258 -0.18 -3.97 -26.44
C VAL A 258 -1.47 -3.18 -26.28
N TYR A 259 -2.39 -3.68 -25.45
CA TYR A 259 -3.68 -3.05 -25.19
C TYR A 259 -3.52 -1.61 -24.68
N VAL A 260 -2.69 -1.40 -23.65
CA VAL A 260 -2.55 -0.08 -23.04
C VAL A 260 -1.92 0.94 -23.99
N HIS A 261 -1.01 0.52 -24.90
CA HIS A 261 -0.47 1.39 -25.94
C HIS A 261 -1.52 1.70 -27.01
N ALA A 262 -2.23 0.69 -27.49
CA ALA A 262 -3.27 0.85 -28.51
C ALA A 262 -4.35 1.85 -28.06
N ILE A 263 -4.90 1.69 -26.85
CA ILE A 263 -5.95 2.60 -26.37
C ILE A 263 -5.46 4.04 -26.17
N ASN A 264 -4.18 4.27 -25.83
CA ASN A 264 -3.62 5.61 -25.70
C ASN A 264 -3.32 6.30 -27.03
N LEU A 265 -3.16 5.54 -28.11
CA LEU A 265 -3.06 6.05 -29.49
C LEU A 265 -4.42 6.41 -30.10
N LEU A 266 -5.51 5.76 -29.65
CA LEU A 266 -6.85 6.01 -30.21
C LEU A 266 -7.33 7.44 -29.97
N PRO A 267 -8.02 8.10 -30.92
CA PRO A 267 -8.76 9.33 -30.71
C PRO A 267 -9.85 9.15 -29.64
N ASP A 268 -10.18 10.23 -28.91
CA ASP A 268 -11.21 10.16 -27.85
C ASP A 268 -12.60 9.81 -28.37
N CYS A 269 -12.94 10.26 -29.60
CA CYS A 269 -14.21 9.93 -30.23
C CYS A 269 -14.39 8.43 -30.52
N ILE A 270 -13.30 7.71 -30.78
CA ILE A 270 -13.31 6.25 -30.96
C ILE A 270 -13.35 5.57 -29.59
N TRP A 271 -12.49 5.99 -28.67
CA TRP A 271 -12.42 5.42 -27.33
C TRP A 271 -13.74 5.52 -26.56
N SER A 272 -14.41 6.68 -26.62
CA SER A 272 -15.69 6.89 -25.95
C SER A 272 -16.82 5.97 -26.42
N ARG A 273 -16.75 5.46 -27.65
CA ARG A 273 -17.70 4.47 -28.18
C ARG A 273 -17.41 3.07 -27.64
N ILE A 274 -16.12 2.69 -27.57
CA ILE A 274 -15.69 1.36 -27.12
C ILE A 274 -15.85 1.21 -25.59
N SER A 275 -15.58 2.26 -24.81
CA SER A 275 -15.61 2.20 -23.34
C SER A 275 -17.02 2.29 -22.72
N ARG A 276 -18.06 2.54 -23.54
CA ARG A 276 -19.47 2.58 -23.11
C ARG A 276 -20.23 1.28 -23.43
N SER A 277 -19.66 0.41 -24.24
CA SER A 277 -20.14 -0.95 -24.52
C SER A 277 -19.54 -1.93 -23.50
#